data_a5d97adedf60c94be6a9e8dd06fb9ed8
#
_entry.id   a5d97adedf60c94be6a9e8dd06fb9ed8
#
_cell.length_a   1.000
_cell.length_b   1.000
_cell.length_c   1.000
_cell.angle_alpha   90.00
_cell.angle_beta   90.00
_cell.angle_gamma   90.00
#
_symmetry.space_group_name_H-M   'P 1'
#
loop_
_entity.id
_entity.type
_entity.pdbx_description
1 polymer ?
#
loop_
_entity_poly.entity_id
_entity_poly.type
_entity_poly.pdbx_seq_one_letter_code
_entity_poly.pdbx_strand_id
1 'polypeptide(L)'
;MIVRPYRPRDAEAIVHLYNSHSDSPNPVSGGIVEEEFQRELEERGSTVFLVAEEAGSIVGTFGMFRTNGRHTMADDEVFADMFYVTPSHRLSTVPGQLITEAISECFIQGINVIRLTVNPANISALKVYRKVGCACLGATDAGEDGNIELYNFIP
;
A
#
# COMPACT_ATOMS: atom_id res chain seq x y z
N MET A 1 8.21 -17.48 3.56
CA MET A 1 7.33 -16.34 3.20
C MET A 1 7.43 -16.07 1.71
N ILE A 2 6.29 -15.72 1.10
CA ILE A 2 6.20 -15.42 -0.33
C ILE A 2 5.50 -14.08 -0.49
N VAL A 3 6.09 -13.17 -1.28
CA VAL A 3 5.41 -11.97 -1.78
C VAL A 3 4.98 -12.25 -3.21
N ARG A 4 3.72 -12.05 -3.51
CA ARG A 4 3.13 -12.38 -4.82
C ARG A 4 1.98 -11.44 -5.17
N PRO A 5 1.58 -11.37 -6.44
CA PRO A 5 0.36 -10.66 -6.83
C PRO A 5 -0.89 -11.23 -6.16
N TYR A 6 -1.83 -10.33 -5.88
CA TYR A 6 -3.17 -10.66 -5.42
C TYR A 6 -3.91 -11.54 -6.43
N ARG A 7 -4.73 -12.40 -5.91
CA ARG A 7 -5.70 -13.21 -6.67
C ARG A 7 -7.08 -13.03 -6.07
N PRO A 8 -8.17 -13.11 -6.86
CA PRO A 8 -9.53 -12.92 -6.33
C PRO A 8 -9.86 -13.76 -5.09
N ARG A 9 -9.31 -14.95 -5.00
CA ARG A 9 -9.49 -15.85 -3.83
C ARG A 9 -8.86 -15.30 -2.53
N ASP A 10 -7.99 -14.30 -2.62
CA ASP A 10 -7.34 -13.69 -1.46
C ASP A 10 -8.24 -12.64 -0.78
N ALA A 11 -9.31 -12.20 -1.44
CA ALA A 11 -10.17 -11.11 -0.97
C ALA A 11 -10.75 -11.37 0.43
N GLU A 12 -11.23 -12.57 0.68
CA GLU A 12 -11.77 -12.96 1.99
C GLU A 12 -10.72 -12.80 3.10
N ALA A 13 -9.52 -13.32 2.88
CA ALA A 13 -8.44 -13.26 3.85
C ALA A 13 -7.97 -11.81 4.10
N ILE A 14 -7.90 -10.98 3.06
CA ILE A 14 -7.52 -9.57 3.16
C ILE A 14 -8.58 -8.78 3.93
N VAL A 15 -9.84 -8.97 3.61
CA VAL A 15 -10.95 -8.32 4.30
C VAL A 15 -10.96 -8.72 5.78
N HIS A 16 -10.77 -9.99 6.07
CA HIS A 16 -10.65 -10.47 7.45
C HIS A 16 -9.47 -9.81 8.17
N LEU A 17 -8.31 -9.72 7.51
CA LEU A 17 -7.13 -9.06 8.05
C LEU A 17 -7.40 -7.60 8.42
N TYR A 18 -8.01 -6.83 7.50
CA TYR A 18 -8.30 -5.42 7.73
C TYR A 18 -9.35 -5.21 8.83
N ASN A 19 -10.39 -6.04 8.86
CA ASN A 19 -11.45 -5.94 9.86
C ASN A 19 -10.99 -6.40 11.25
N SER A 20 -9.91 -7.14 11.34
CA SER A 20 -9.35 -7.63 12.62
C SER A 20 -8.44 -6.64 13.33
N HIS A 21 -8.04 -5.54 12.67
CA HIS A 21 -7.08 -4.58 13.20
C HIS A 21 -7.58 -3.15 13.03
N SER A 22 -7.63 -2.38 14.12
CA SER A 22 -8.12 -0.99 14.12
C SER A 22 -7.23 -0.01 13.36
N ASP A 23 -5.96 -0.35 13.14
CA ASP A 23 -4.98 0.46 12.43
C ASP A 23 -4.82 0.05 10.95
N SER A 24 -5.73 -0.75 10.44
CA SER A 24 -5.72 -1.22 9.06
C SER A 24 -6.08 -0.11 8.06
N PRO A 25 -5.83 -0.32 6.75
CA PRO A 25 -6.19 0.63 5.69
C PRO A 25 -7.68 0.98 5.62
N ASN A 26 -8.53 0.18 6.25
CA ASN A 26 -9.96 0.44 6.30
C ASN A 26 -10.47 0.48 7.75
N PRO A 27 -10.26 1.62 8.46
CA PRO A 27 -10.67 1.78 9.85
C PRO A 27 -12.17 2.08 10.01
N VAL A 28 -12.99 1.81 9.01
CA VAL A 28 -14.41 2.16 9.04
C VAL A 28 -15.15 1.32 10.07
N SER A 29 -15.96 1.97 10.88
CA SER A 29 -16.91 1.30 11.78
C SER A 29 -17.82 0.37 10.97
N GLY A 30 -17.83 -0.92 11.30
CA GLY A 30 -18.59 -1.94 10.55
C GLY A 30 -17.77 -2.77 9.56
N GLY A 31 -16.53 -2.36 9.29
CA GLY A 31 -15.64 -3.12 8.41
C GLY A 31 -15.97 -3.00 6.93
N ILE A 32 -15.30 -3.81 6.12
CA ILE A 32 -15.46 -3.88 4.66
C ILE A 32 -15.89 -5.31 4.30
N VAL A 33 -16.60 -5.47 3.19
CA VAL A 33 -16.92 -6.76 2.59
C VAL A 33 -16.12 -6.99 1.30
N GLU A 34 -16.02 -8.24 0.86
CA GLU A 34 -15.19 -8.62 -0.29
C GLU A 34 -15.57 -7.88 -1.58
N GLU A 35 -16.86 -7.71 -1.85
CA GLU A 35 -17.33 -7.02 -3.05
C GLU A 35 -16.93 -5.55 -3.06
N GLU A 36 -16.95 -4.89 -1.91
CA GLU A 36 -16.50 -3.50 -1.77
C GLU A 36 -14.99 -3.39 -1.99
N PHE A 37 -14.22 -4.32 -1.43
CA PHE A 37 -12.77 -4.37 -1.62
C PHE A 37 -12.41 -4.57 -3.10
N GLN A 38 -13.03 -5.53 -3.76
CA GLN A 38 -12.79 -5.80 -5.18
C GLN A 38 -13.20 -4.62 -6.07
N ARG A 39 -14.34 -3.99 -5.74
CA ARG A 39 -14.80 -2.79 -6.46
C ARG A 39 -13.82 -1.63 -6.32
N GLU A 40 -13.29 -1.42 -5.12
CA GLU A 40 -12.30 -0.37 -4.88
C GLU A 40 -11.03 -0.59 -5.70
N LEU A 41 -10.54 -1.81 -5.81
CA LEU A 41 -9.39 -2.12 -6.67
C LEU A 41 -9.67 -1.76 -8.13
N GLU A 42 -10.87 -2.05 -8.64
CA GLU A 42 -11.26 -1.75 -10.02
C GLU A 42 -11.44 -0.24 -10.24
N GLU A 43 -12.20 0.43 -9.39
CA GLU A 43 -12.53 1.86 -9.51
C GLU A 43 -11.29 2.75 -9.39
N ARG A 44 -10.35 2.38 -8.53
CA ARG A 44 -9.09 3.12 -8.36
C ARG A 44 -8.04 2.74 -9.39
N GLY A 45 -8.31 1.77 -10.26
CA GLY A 45 -7.36 1.32 -11.27
C GLY A 45 -6.12 0.71 -10.64
N SER A 46 -6.30 -0.37 -9.88
CA SER A 46 -5.17 -1.11 -9.32
C SER A 46 -4.26 -1.62 -10.45
N THR A 47 -3.02 -1.15 -10.48
CA THR A 47 -2.01 -1.63 -11.43
C THR A 47 -1.31 -2.87 -10.90
N VAL A 48 -1.06 -2.90 -9.61
CA VAL A 48 -0.51 -4.04 -8.87
C VAL A 48 -1.10 -4.03 -7.46
N PHE A 49 -1.48 -5.19 -6.99
CA PHE A 49 -1.77 -5.40 -5.58
C PHE A 49 -1.00 -6.63 -5.11
N LEU A 50 -0.12 -6.43 -4.15
CA LEU A 50 0.75 -7.48 -3.62
C LEU A 50 0.25 -7.99 -2.28
N VAL A 51 0.44 -9.28 -2.05
CA VAL A 51 0.21 -9.92 -0.77
C VAL A 51 1.49 -10.61 -0.30
N ALA A 52 1.74 -10.54 1.00
CA ALA A 52 2.76 -11.34 1.66
C ALA A 52 2.07 -12.51 2.37
N GLU A 53 2.47 -13.72 2.00
CA GLU A 53 1.91 -14.95 2.54
C GLU A 53 2.96 -15.72 3.33
N GLU A 54 2.62 -16.11 4.55
CA GLU A 54 3.46 -16.93 5.41
C GLU A 54 2.63 -18.04 6.02
N ALA A 55 3.10 -19.29 5.85
CA ALA A 55 2.42 -20.48 6.37
C ALA A 55 0.94 -20.55 5.97
N GLY A 56 0.61 -20.14 4.75
CA GLY A 56 -0.75 -20.16 4.21
C GLY A 56 -1.66 -19.01 4.66
N SER A 57 -1.13 -18.06 5.42
CA SER A 57 -1.87 -16.87 5.87
C SER A 57 -1.32 -15.59 5.26
N ILE A 58 -2.20 -14.66 4.89
CA ILE A 58 -1.79 -13.33 4.42
C ILE A 58 -1.44 -12.48 5.64
N VAL A 59 -0.20 -11.98 5.66
CA VAL A 59 0.35 -11.18 6.77
C VAL A 59 0.66 -9.74 6.37
N GLY A 60 0.53 -9.41 5.10
CA GLY A 60 0.75 -8.05 4.63
C GLY A 60 0.22 -7.82 3.22
N THR A 61 0.02 -6.55 2.89
CA THR A 61 -0.46 -6.09 1.58
C THR A 61 0.27 -4.82 1.17
N PHE A 62 0.31 -4.56 -0.14
CA PHE A 62 0.78 -3.31 -0.72
C PHE A 62 0.06 -3.08 -2.05
N GLY A 63 -0.68 -1.98 -2.16
CA GLY A 63 -1.41 -1.64 -3.38
C GLY A 63 -0.79 -0.47 -4.14
N MET A 64 -0.90 -0.51 -5.47
CA MET A 64 -0.55 0.61 -6.35
C MET A 64 -1.72 0.90 -7.29
N PHE A 65 -2.09 2.18 -7.39
CA PHE A 65 -3.32 2.62 -8.02
C PHE A 65 -3.09 3.76 -9.00
N ARG A 66 -3.99 3.89 -9.98
CA ARG A 66 -3.99 5.00 -10.95
C ARG A 66 -4.55 6.30 -10.39
N THR A 67 -5.20 6.26 -9.22
CA THR A 67 -5.76 7.44 -8.56
C THR A 67 -5.56 7.35 -7.05
N ASN A 68 -5.39 8.51 -6.42
CA ASN A 68 -5.39 8.64 -4.95
C ASN A 68 -6.79 8.83 -4.37
N GLY A 69 -7.85 8.72 -5.19
CA GLY A 69 -9.24 9.00 -4.83
C GLY A 69 -9.71 10.42 -5.18
N ARG A 70 -8.79 11.36 -5.43
CA ARG A 70 -9.05 12.75 -5.82
C ARG A 70 -8.49 13.10 -7.19
N HIS A 71 -7.29 12.60 -7.48
CA HIS A 71 -6.55 12.90 -8.70
C HIS A 71 -6.10 11.62 -9.38
N THR A 72 -6.12 11.62 -10.71
CA THR A 72 -5.52 10.58 -11.52
C THR A 72 -4.02 10.82 -11.62
N MET A 73 -3.24 9.76 -11.45
CA MET A 73 -1.79 9.81 -11.60
C MET A 73 -1.40 9.98 -13.08
N ALA A 74 -0.24 10.58 -13.33
CA ALA A 74 0.34 10.60 -14.67
C ALA A 74 0.64 9.19 -15.16
N ASP A 75 0.86 9.02 -16.48
CA ASP A 75 1.02 7.68 -17.09
C ASP A 75 2.18 6.87 -16.50
N ASP A 76 3.22 7.54 -16.02
CA ASP A 76 4.40 6.93 -15.42
C ASP A 76 4.41 7.01 -13.88
N GLU A 77 3.28 7.35 -13.28
CA GLU A 77 3.12 7.48 -11.83
C GLU A 77 2.04 6.54 -11.30
N VAL A 78 2.22 6.07 -10.08
CA VAL A 78 1.20 5.35 -9.31
C VAL A 78 1.11 5.91 -7.90
N PHE A 79 -0.05 5.73 -7.28
CA PHE A 79 -0.27 6.05 -5.87
C PHE A 79 -0.24 4.75 -5.06
N ALA A 80 0.67 4.67 -4.10
CA ALA A 80 0.76 3.55 -3.18
C ALA A 80 -0.22 3.74 -2.03
N ASP A 81 -1.00 2.71 -1.75
CA ASP A 81 -1.96 2.67 -0.66
C ASP A 81 -2.16 1.23 -0.18
N MET A 82 -2.90 1.07 0.90
CA MET A 82 -3.13 -0.26 1.48
C MET A 82 -1.82 -1.00 1.80
N PHE A 83 -0.80 -0.26 2.19
CA PHE A 83 0.42 -0.82 2.74
C PHE A 83 0.17 -1.19 4.20
N TYR A 84 -0.04 -2.47 4.43
CA TYR A 84 -0.34 -2.98 5.75
C TYR A 84 0.46 -4.26 6.03
N VAL A 85 0.99 -4.33 7.23
CA VAL A 85 1.67 -5.55 7.74
C VAL A 85 1.12 -5.82 9.14
N THR A 86 0.78 -7.06 9.43
CA THR A 86 0.31 -7.44 10.78
C THR A 86 1.32 -7.03 11.84
N PRO A 87 0.86 -6.62 13.03
CA PRO A 87 1.76 -6.16 14.08
C PRO A 87 2.91 -7.12 14.39
N SER A 88 2.65 -8.42 14.37
CA SER A 88 3.66 -9.46 14.64
C SER A 88 4.77 -9.55 13.57
N HIS A 89 4.56 -8.98 12.40
CA HIS A 89 5.49 -9.06 11.26
C HIS A 89 6.12 -7.71 10.87
N ARG A 90 5.80 -6.62 11.58
CA ARG A 90 6.27 -5.26 11.25
C ARG A 90 7.77 -5.09 11.41
N LEU A 91 8.39 -5.79 12.33
CA LEU A 91 9.83 -5.77 12.57
C LEU A 91 10.58 -6.88 11.82
N SER A 92 9.87 -7.62 10.98
CA SER A 92 10.43 -8.68 10.13
C SER A 92 10.88 -8.14 8.78
N THR A 93 11.23 -9.05 7.86
CA THR A 93 11.57 -8.70 6.48
C THR A 93 10.35 -8.41 5.59
N VAL A 94 9.13 -8.64 6.08
CA VAL A 94 7.90 -8.50 5.28
C VAL A 94 7.72 -7.10 4.68
N PRO A 95 7.82 -6.01 5.45
CA PRO A 95 7.64 -4.67 4.88
C PRO A 95 8.64 -4.38 3.75
N GLY A 96 9.90 -4.69 3.96
CA GLY A 96 10.96 -4.46 2.96
C GLY A 96 10.76 -5.29 1.71
N GLN A 97 10.33 -6.53 1.83
CA GLN A 97 10.09 -7.40 0.67
C GLN A 97 8.87 -6.94 -0.14
N LEU A 98 7.79 -6.48 0.51
CA LEU A 98 6.65 -5.89 -0.19
C LEU A 98 7.06 -4.68 -1.03
N ILE A 99 7.84 -3.77 -0.45
CA ILE A 99 8.31 -2.57 -1.15
C ILE A 99 9.26 -2.94 -2.29
N THR A 100 10.19 -3.85 -2.06
CA THR A 100 11.14 -4.31 -3.09
C THR A 100 10.41 -4.91 -4.29
N GLU A 101 9.41 -5.75 -4.05
CA GLU A 101 8.60 -6.34 -5.11
C GLU A 101 7.77 -5.28 -5.83
N ALA A 102 7.20 -4.33 -5.10
CA ALA A 102 6.46 -3.21 -5.69
C ALA A 102 7.35 -2.38 -6.64
N ILE A 103 8.58 -2.08 -6.24
CA ILE A 103 9.54 -1.37 -7.08
C ILE A 103 9.88 -2.18 -8.34
N SER A 104 10.08 -3.48 -8.20
CA SER A 104 10.32 -4.37 -9.34
C SER A 104 9.18 -4.36 -10.34
N GLU A 105 7.94 -4.44 -9.86
CA GLU A 105 6.75 -4.36 -10.71
C GLU A 105 6.63 -3.00 -11.42
N CYS A 106 6.93 -1.92 -10.73
CA CYS A 106 6.97 -0.59 -11.33
C CYS A 106 7.98 -0.51 -12.47
N PHE A 107 9.16 -1.07 -12.26
CA PHE A 107 10.20 -1.11 -13.30
C PHE A 107 9.70 -1.85 -14.55
N ILE A 108 9.04 -3.00 -14.37
CA ILE A 108 8.47 -3.79 -15.46
C ILE A 108 7.42 -3.00 -16.24
N GLN A 109 6.60 -2.20 -15.54
CA GLN A 109 5.50 -1.44 -16.14
C GLN A 109 5.90 -0.05 -16.65
N GLY A 110 7.16 0.35 -16.53
CA GLY A 110 7.62 1.68 -16.94
C GLY A 110 7.16 2.80 -16.01
N ILE A 111 6.85 2.49 -14.76
CA ILE A 111 6.51 3.48 -13.74
C ILE A 111 7.78 4.07 -13.14
N ASN A 112 7.87 5.41 -13.16
CA ASN A 112 9.04 6.15 -12.69
C ASN A 112 8.85 6.73 -11.28
N VAL A 113 7.61 6.92 -10.85
CA VAL A 113 7.30 7.58 -9.57
C VAL A 113 6.21 6.82 -8.83
N ILE A 114 6.48 6.49 -7.59
CA ILE A 114 5.48 6.07 -6.62
C ILE A 114 5.18 7.25 -5.72
N ARG A 115 3.92 7.67 -5.67
CA ARG A 115 3.42 8.65 -4.71
C ARG A 115 2.77 7.95 -3.54
N LEU A 116 2.94 8.49 -2.35
CA LEU A 116 2.26 8.01 -1.16
C LEU A 116 2.09 9.13 -0.15
N THR A 117 1.16 8.94 0.77
CA THR A 117 0.99 9.83 1.91
C THR A 117 1.24 9.06 3.20
N VAL A 118 1.74 9.75 4.21
CA VAL A 118 1.96 9.18 5.54
C VAL A 118 1.71 10.22 6.61
N ASN A 119 1.12 9.82 7.74
CA ASN A 119 1.03 10.67 8.90
C ASN A 119 2.42 10.86 9.51
N PRO A 120 2.88 12.12 9.76
CA PRO A 120 4.19 12.38 10.34
C PRO A 120 4.43 11.70 11.70
N ALA A 121 3.37 11.41 12.45
CA ALA A 121 3.46 10.68 13.71
C ALA A 121 3.76 9.19 13.54
N ASN A 122 3.62 8.65 12.31
CA ASN A 122 3.92 7.26 12.01
C ASN A 122 5.42 7.09 11.74
N ILE A 123 6.20 7.11 12.83
CA ILE A 123 7.66 7.04 12.78
C ILE A 123 8.16 5.75 12.13
N SER A 124 7.49 4.63 12.38
CA SER A 124 7.85 3.33 11.80
C SER A 124 7.76 3.34 10.28
N ALA A 125 6.66 3.86 9.73
CA ALA A 125 6.50 3.98 8.28
C ALA A 125 7.53 4.94 7.67
N LEU A 126 7.77 6.09 8.29
CA LEU A 126 8.77 7.05 7.83
C LEU A 126 10.18 6.46 7.75
N LYS A 127 10.56 5.64 8.74
CA LYS A 127 11.86 4.95 8.71
C LYS A 127 11.96 3.99 7.53
N VAL A 128 10.91 3.22 7.26
CA VAL A 128 10.87 2.30 6.12
C VAL A 128 10.99 3.07 4.80
N TYR A 129 10.21 4.12 4.63
CA TYR A 129 10.23 4.91 3.39
C TYR A 129 11.58 5.58 3.15
N ARG A 130 12.20 6.15 4.18
CA ARG A 130 13.54 6.73 4.07
C ARG A 130 14.60 5.69 3.70
N LYS A 131 14.50 4.50 4.28
CA LYS A 131 15.43 3.41 3.99
C LYS A 131 15.37 2.97 2.53
N VAL A 132 14.21 3.02 1.88
CA VAL A 132 14.06 2.70 0.46
C VAL A 132 14.24 3.91 -0.48
N GLY A 133 14.61 5.07 0.06
CA GLY A 133 14.99 6.24 -0.75
C GLY A 133 13.85 7.20 -1.07
N CYS A 134 12.72 7.13 -0.36
CA CYS A 134 11.65 8.11 -0.54
C CYS A 134 12.08 9.49 -0.08
N ALA A 135 11.83 10.51 -0.90
CA ALA A 135 12.03 11.91 -0.58
C ALA A 135 10.71 12.55 -0.12
N CYS A 136 10.76 13.31 0.96
CA CYS A 136 9.61 14.10 1.43
C CYS A 136 9.48 15.39 0.61
N LEU A 137 8.31 15.63 0.03
CA LEU A 137 8.01 16.83 -0.76
C LEU A 137 7.13 17.84 -0.02
N GLY A 138 6.79 17.58 1.24
CA GLY A 138 6.03 18.49 2.08
C GLY A 138 4.61 18.03 2.40
N ALA A 139 3.83 18.91 3.01
CA ALA A 139 2.43 18.65 3.33
C ALA A 139 1.59 18.62 2.06
N THR A 140 0.65 17.66 1.98
CA THR A 140 -0.29 17.57 0.87
C THR A 140 -1.44 18.53 1.02
N ASP A 141 -2.18 18.79 -0.07
CA ASP A 141 -3.48 19.45 -0.02
C ASP A 141 -4.52 18.65 0.77
N ALA A 142 -4.27 17.37 1.00
CA ALA A 142 -5.01 16.53 1.93
C ALA A 142 -4.61 16.81 3.39
N GLY A 143 -3.88 17.87 3.65
CA GLY A 143 -3.35 18.25 4.94
C GLY A 143 -4.37 18.57 6.03
N GLU A 144 -5.67 18.45 5.75
CA GLU A 144 -6.70 18.44 6.79
C GLU A 144 -6.48 17.31 7.80
N ASP A 145 -5.84 16.22 7.41
CA ASP A 145 -5.48 15.12 8.30
C ASP A 145 -4.00 15.16 8.76
N GLY A 146 -3.24 16.18 8.33
CA GLY A 146 -1.84 16.38 8.69
C GLY A 146 -0.87 15.44 8.01
N ASN A 147 -1.27 14.71 6.98
CA ASN A 147 -0.38 13.81 6.24
C ASN A 147 0.63 14.57 5.39
N ILE A 148 1.79 13.97 5.18
CA ILE A 148 2.82 14.45 4.27
C ILE A 148 2.86 13.55 3.04
N GLU A 149 3.20 14.13 1.89
CA GLU A 149 3.37 13.41 0.64
C GLU A 149 4.84 13.06 0.44
N LEU A 150 5.10 11.80 0.12
CA LEU A 150 6.41 11.29 -0.24
C LEU A 150 6.41 10.82 -1.69
N TYR A 151 7.56 10.94 -2.35
CA TYR A 151 7.79 10.38 -3.66
C TYR A 151 8.98 9.43 -3.61
N ASN A 152 8.88 8.34 -4.34
CA ASN A 152 10.00 7.47 -4.60
C ASN A 152 10.22 7.40 -6.12
N PHE A 153 11.38 7.85 -6.57
CA PHE A 153 11.78 7.74 -7.97
C PHE A 153 12.35 6.35 -8.22
N ILE A 154 11.85 5.70 -9.26
CA ILE A 154 12.29 4.38 -9.68
C ILE A 154 13.14 4.57 -10.93
N PRO A 155 14.42 4.23 -10.85
CA PRO A 155 15.33 4.38 -12.00
C PRO A 155 14.98 3.50 -13.18
#